data_4c4c6ff2b1b31d1ba29a7c0a2c6d8f72
#
_entry.id   4c4c6ff2b1b31d1ba29a7c0a2c6d8f72
#
_cell.length_a   1.000
_cell.length_b   1.000
_cell.length_c   1.000
_cell.angle_alpha   90.00
_cell.angle_beta   90.00
_cell.angle_gamma   90.00
#
_symmetry.space_group_name_H-M   'P 1'
#
loop_
_entity.id
_entity.type
_entity.pdbx_description
1 polymer ?
#
loop_
_entity_poly.entity_id
_entity_poly.type
_entity_poly.pdbx_seq_one_letter_code
_entity_poly.pdbx_strand_id
1 'polypeptide(L)'
;NCIAHQDYSMGGRINVVESEDAQLIFTNMGEFLPGSIESVIESDEPPKYYRNNYLAQAMVNLNMIDTVGSGIKRMFRLQRARFFPMPDYDFTGGKVKATLTGKVLDMDFARTLVRNPALSLEEIIMLDRIQKKRELSDEEIKRLKDKALIEGRKPNFHFSLGIAEKTNQKADYIKNRGFKDQHYKDMVLEFIDTYGSASKDDIDKLILDILPNVLDEKQKGNKVRNLIYSMSKRDKAILNRGTIRKPVWIRIT
;
A
#
# COMPACT_ATOMS: atom_id res chain seq x y z
N ASN A 1 7.65 -6.21 26.70
CA ASN A 1 8.66 -5.45 25.93
C ASN A 1 8.71 -3.99 26.37
N CYS A 2 7.59 -3.29 26.48
CA CYS A 2 7.61 -1.89 26.92
C CYS A 2 8.25 -1.71 28.29
N ILE A 3 7.95 -2.59 29.25
CA ILE A 3 8.55 -2.54 30.61
C ILE A 3 10.05 -2.86 30.54
N ALA A 4 10.43 -3.96 29.88
CA ALA A 4 11.82 -4.42 29.82
C ALA A 4 12.75 -3.44 29.07
N HIS A 5 12.21 -2.66 28.11
CA HIS A 5 12.97 -1.75 27.27
C HIS A 5 12.71 -0.25 27.53
N GLN A 6 11.86 0.10 28.52
CA GLN A 6 11.64 1.48 28.93
C GLN A 6 12.97 2.12 29.35
N ASP A 7 13.22 3.32 28.88
CA ASP A 7 14.29 4.16 29.42
C ASP A 7 13.76 4.93 30.64
N TYR A 8 14.02 4.38 31.83
CA TYR A 8 13.55 4.97 33.07
C TYR A 8 14.27 6.27 33.44
N SER A 9 15.43 6.55 32.82
CA SER A 9 16.16 7.81 33.05
C SER A 9 15.49 9.01 32.38
N MET A 10 14.68 8.76 31.35
CA MET A 10 13.96 9.81 30.63
C MET A 10 12.65 10.26 31.31
N GLY A 11 12.25 9.61 32.41
CA GLY A 11 11.08 10.00 33.20
C GLY A 11 9.72 9.88 32.49
N GLY A 12 9.64 9.21 31.33
CA GLY A 12 8.43 9.03 30.56
C GLY A 12 7.54 7.88 31.07
N ARG A 13 6.30 7.84 30.58
CA ARG A 13 5.34 6.77 30.88
C ARG A 13 5.28 5.75 29.75
N ILE A 14 4.98 4.50 30.11
CA ILE A 14 4.51 3.50 29.16
C ILE A 14 3.04 3.76 28.91
N ASN A 15 2.64 3.85 27.65
CA ASN A 15 1.25 4.04 27.26
C ASN A 15 0.77 2.83 26.45
N VAL A 16 -0.44 2.38 26.78
CA VAL A 16 -1.18 1.39 26.00
C VAL A 16 -2.53 2.01 25.67
N VAL A 17 -2.81 2.17 24.38
CA VAL A 17 -4.04 2.81 23.91
C VAL A 17 -4.76 1.87 22.95
N GLU A 18 -6.01 1.59 23.22
CA GLU A 18 -6.94 0.96 22.30
C GLU A 18 -7.73 2.04 21.58
N SER A 19 -7.71 2.00 20.24
CA SER A 19 -8.41 2.95 19.37
C SER A 19 -9.66 2.32 18.77
N GLU A 20 -10.71 3.12 18.54
CA GLU A 20 -11.96 2.70 17.88
C GLU A 20 -11.72 2.10 16.48
N ASP A 21 -10.60 2.43 15.85
CA ASP A 21 -10.18 1.87 14.54
C ASP A 21 -9.62 0.44 14.60
N ALA A 22 -9.88 -0.28 15.68
CA ALA A 22 -9.33 -1.61 15.94
C ALA A 22 -7.80 -1.61 15.97
N GLN A 23 -7.20 -0.58 16.55
CA GLN A 23 -5.76 -0.48 16.73
C GLN A 23 -5.39 -0.57 18.21
N LEU A 24 -4.31 -1.27 18.50
CA LEU A 24 -3.68 -1.31 19.80
C LEU A 24 -2.29 -0.69 19.68
N ILE A 25 -2.07 0.39 20.42
CA ILE A 25 -0.85 1.20 20.34
C ILE A 25 -0.09 1.06 21.66
N PHE A 26 1.16 0.64 21.56
CA PHE A 26 2.10 0.57 22.68
C PHE A 26 3.19 1.62 22.49
N THR A 27 3.51 2.36 23.54
CA THR A 27 4.58 3.36 23.50
C THR A 27 5.43 3.28 24.77
N ASN A 28 6.74 3.25 24.58
CA ASN A 28 7.71 3.40 25.66
C ASN A 28 8.85 4.37 25.26
N MET A 29 9.50 4.97 26.25
CA MET A 29 10.64 5.84 26.04
C MET A 29 11.91 5.03 25.79
N GLY A 30 12.82 5.61 25.00
CA GLY A 30 14.13 5.06 24.66
C GLY A 30 14.25 4.70 23.18
N GLU A 31 15.48 4.58 22.73
CA GLU A 31 15.79 4.17 21.36
C GLU A 31 15.52 2.68 21.16
N PHE A 32 15.24 2.30 19.91
CA PHE A 32 15.09 0.89 19.54
C PHE A 32 16.49 0.26 19.37
N LEU A 33 16.92 -0.49 20.36
CA LEU A 33 18.29 -1.03 20.44
C LEU A 33 18.73 -1.87 19.22
N PRO A 34 17.85 -2.68 18.58
CA PRO A 34 18.24 -3.43 17.39
C PRO A 34 18.46 -2.56 16.14
N GLY A 35 18.15 -1.27 16.18
CA GLY A 35 18.29 -0.33 15.08
C GLY A 35 17.12 -0.35 14.08
N SER A 36 16.74 -1.50 13.56
CA SER A 36 15.60 -1.63 12.62
C SER A 36 14.77 -2.89 12.89
N ILE A 37 13.53 -2.89 12.40
CA ILE A 37 12.65 -4.07 12.46
C ILE A 37 13.15 -5.16 11.53
N GLU A 38 13.67 -4.77 10.38
CA GLU A 38 14.23 -5.67 9.38
C GLU A 38 15.37 -6.50 9.99
N SER A 39 16.29 -5.86 10.73
CA SER A 39 17.38 -6.57 11.39
C SER A 39 16.91 -7.59 12.42
N VAL A 40 15.81 -7.30 13.14
CA VAL A 40 15.20 -8.26 14.09
C VAL A 40 14.56 -9.43 13.37
N ILE A 41 13.93 -9.18 12.21
CA ILE A 41 13.25 -10.22 11.44
C ILE A 41 14.25 -11.16 10.76
N GLU A 42 15.34 -10.62 10.23
CA GLU A 42 16.38 -11.37 9.54
C GLU A 42 17.29 -12.16 10.51
N SER A 43 17.53 -11.62 11.71
CA SER A 43 18.42 -12.27 12.68
C SER A 43 17.72 -13.45 13.36
N ASP A 44 18.36 -14.61 13.37
CA ASP A 44 17.95 -15.77 14.18
C ASP A 44 18.61 -15.79 15.57
N GLU A 45 19.46 -14.82 15.86
CA GLU A 45 20.10 -14.69 17.16
C GLU A 45 19.19 -13.99 18.17
N PRO A 46 19.19 -14.39 19.45
CA PRO A 46 18.53 -13.64 20.51
C PRO A 46 19.16 -12.26 20.68
N PRO A 47 18.42 -11.25 21.15
CA PRO A 47 18.95 -9.91 21.33
C PRO A 47 20.13 -9.93 22.32
N LYS A 48 21.25 -9.33 21.93
CA LYS A 48 22.48 -9.31 22.73
C LYS A 48 22.37 -8.47 24.01
N TYR A 49 21.45 -7.50 24.02
CA TYR A 49 21.33 -6.51 25.10
C TYR A 49 19.88 -6.19 25.41
N TYR A 50 19.58 -6.13 26.70
CA TYR A 50 18.36 -5.52 27.24
C TYR A 50 18.71 -4.17 27.85
N ARG A 51 17.87 -3.16 27.68
CA ARG A 51 18.09 -1.86 28.33
C ARG A 51 18.12 -1.99 29.85
N ASN A 52 17.22 -2.77 30.39
CA ASN A 52 17.11 -3.03 31.83
C ASN A 52 17.38 -4.50 32.13
N ASN A 53 18.65 -4.90 32.10
CA ASN A 53 19.07 -6.30 32.17
C ASN A 53 18.56 -7.03 33.41
N TYR A 54 18.69 -6.42 34.61
CA TYR A 54 18.21 -7.02 35.87
C TYR A 54 16.69 -7.17 35.88
N LEU A 55 15.95 -6.18 35.37
CA LEU A 55 14.49 -6.25 35.26
C LEU A 55 14.06 -7.33 34.26
N ALA A 56 14.70 -7.39 33.11
CA ALA A 56 14.42 -8.42 32.12
C ALA A 56 14.68 -9.81 32.67
N GLN A 57 15.79 -10.02 33.41
CA GLN A 57 16.08 -11.31 34.06
C GLN A 57 15.05 -11.68 35.12
N ALA A 58 14.59 -10.72 35.92
CA ALA A 58 13.51 -10.95 36.89
C ALA A 58 12.20 -11.36 36.19
N MET A 59 11.85 -10.69 35.07
CA MET A 59 10.66 -11.02 34.26
C MET A 59 10.76 -12.41 33.62
N VAL A 60 11.95 -12.84 33.19
CA VAL A 60 12.20 -14.21 32.71
C VAL A 60 11.96 -15.23 33.84
N ASN A 61 12.53 -14.99 35.01
CA ASN A 61 12.38 -15.91 36.18
C ASN A 61 10.92 -16.03 36.61
N LEU A 62 10.10 -15.01 36.35
CA LEU A 62 8.66 -15.01 36.61
C LEU A 62 7.82 -15.51 35.43
N ASN A 63 8.45 -16.02 34.37
CA ASN A 63 7.79 -16.45 33.11
C ASN A 63 6.93 -15.36 32.44
N MET A 64 7.27 -14.09 32.63
CA MET A 64 6.57 -12.95 32.01
C MET A 64 7.07 -12.68 30.58
N ILE A 65 8.34 -12.98 30.29
CA ILE A 65 8.96 -12.87 28.96
C ILE A 65 9.82 -14.12 28.68
N ASP A 66 10.01 -14.43 27.41
CA ASP A 66 10.96 -15.47 26.98
C ASP A 66 12.37 -14.89 26.72
N THR A 67 13.39 -15.75 26.73
CA THR A 67 14.78 -15.38 26.47
C THR A 67 15.13 -15.42 24.99
N VAL A 68 14.24 -15.90 24.12
CA VAL A 68 14.54 -16.21 22.71
C VAL A 68 14.46 -14.97 21.82
N GLY A 69 13.98 -13.83 22.34
CA GLY A 69 13.86 -12.60 21.56
C GLY A 69 12.84 -12.69 20.42
N SER A 70 11.95 -13.67 20.46
CA SER A 70 11.01 -14.00 19.38
C SER A 70 9.77 -13.12 19.34
N GLY A 71 9.57 -12.24 20.33
CA GLY A 71 8.33 -11.47 20.53
C GLY A 71 7.90 -10.66 19.30
N ILE A 72 8.81 -9.91 18.67
CA ILE A 72 8.53 -9.14 17.46
C ILE A 72 8.21 -10.08 16.30
N LYS A 73 9.04 -11.09 16.02
CA LYS A 73 8.77 -12.07 14.96
C LYS A 73 7.42 -12.77 15.15
N ARG A 74 7.07 -13.09 16.42
CA ARG A 74 5.78 -13.70 16.74
C ARG A 74 4.62 -12.78 16.43
N MET A 75 4.71 -11.47 16.74
CA MET A 75 3.67 -10.49 16.37
C MET A 75 3.45 -10.47 14.86
N PHE A 76 4.52 -10.38 14.06
CA PHE A 76 4.42 -10.42 12.60
C PHE A 76 3.79 -11.71 12.09
N ARG A 77 4.20 -12.87 12.63
CA ARG A 77 3.61 -14.17 12.25
C ARG A 77 2.12 -14.28 12.61
N LEU A 78 1.72 -13.74 13.77
CA LEU A 78 0.32 -13.75 14.20
C LEU A 78 -0.54 -12.79 13.37
N GLN A 79 -0.03 -11.61 12.98
CA GLN A 79 -0.73 -10.70 12.07
C GLN A 79 -0.89 -11.36 10.69
N ARG A 80 0.19 -11.97 10.16
CA ARG A 80 0.12 -12.75 8.92
C ARG A 80 -0.94 -13.84 8.98
N ALA A 81 -0.98 -14.64 10.05
CA ALA A 81 -1.91 -15.74 10.21
C ALA A 81 -3.38 -15.29 10.25
N ARG A 82 -3.63 -14.04 10.63
CA ARG A 82 -4.96 -13.41 10.63
C ARG A 82 -5.25 -12.57 9.39
N PHE A 83 -4.31 -12.51 8.45
CA PHE A 83 -4.39 -11.65 7.26
C PHE A 83 -4.54 -10.15 7.60
N PHE A 84 -4.08 -9.76 8.76
CA PHE A 84 -4.06 -8.38 9.20
C PHE A 84 -2.82 -7.66 8.69
N PRO A 85 -2.83 -6.31 8.65
CA PRO A 85 -1.64 -5.53 8.34
C PRO A 85 -0.48 -5.87 9.27
N MET A 86 0.73 -5.77 8.78
CA MET A 86 1.92 -5.98 9.61
C MET A 86 2.02 -4.89 10.68
N PRO A 87 2.62 -5.19 11.84
CA PRO A 87 2.84 -4.20 12.89
C PRO A 87 3.61 -2.99 12.36
N ASP A 88 3.18 -1.80 12.73
CA ASP A 88 3.87 -0.55 12.43
C ASP A 88 4.72 -0.11 13.61
N TYR A 89 5.93 0.36 13.30
CA TYR A 89 6.85 0.91 14.29
C TYR A 89 7.23 2.34 13.91
N ASP A 90 7.26 3.20 14.93
CA ASP A 90 7.74 4.59 14.83
C ASP A 90 8.76 4.81 15.96
N PHE A 91 9.95 5.25 15.58
CA PHE A 91 11.10 5.47 16.46
C PHE A 91 11.41 6.96 16.65
N THR A 92 10.52 7.84 16.21
CA THR A 92 10.74 9.29 16.30
C THR A 92 10.59 9.81 17.73
N GLY A 93 11.33 10.86 18.06
CA GLY A 93 11.22 11.57 19.36
C GLY A 93 11.74 10.77 20.56
N GLY A 94 12.74 9.92 20.40
CA GLY A 94 13.35 9.16 21.49
C GLY A 94 12.41 8.16 22.16
N LYS A 95 11.46 7.63 21.41
CA LYS A 95 10.47 6.63 21.88
C LYS A 95 10.29 5.53 20.86
N VAL A 96 9.84 4.38 21.33
CA VAL A 96 9.36 3.27 20.49
C VAL A 96 7.84 3.24 20.57
N LYS A 97 7.18 3.41 19.44
CA LYS A 97 5.72 3.27 19.30
C LYS A 97 5.43 2.11 18.37
N ALA A 98 4.75 1.08 18.87
CA ALA A 98 4.27 -0.06 18.10
C ALA A 98 2.75 0.04 17.92
N THR A 99 2.26 -0.07 16.69
CA THR A 99 0.83 -0.06 16.37
C THR A 99 0.44 -1.39 15.74
N LEU A 100 -0.52 -2.08 16.36
CA LEU A 100 -1.11 -3.32 15.87
C LEU A 100 -2.52 -3.04 15.38
N THR A 101 -2.81 -3.40 14.13
CA THR A 101 -4.16 -3.26 13.56
C THR A 101 -4.86 -4.62 13.59
N GLY A 102 -6.02 -4.70 14.24
CA GLY A 102 -6.81 -5.91 14.46
C GLY A 102 -7.92 -6.13 13.43
N LYS A 103 -7.82 -5.52 12.25
CA LYS A 103 -8.79 -5.69 11.15
C LYS A 103 -8.07 -5.81 9.80
N VAL A 104 -8.72 -6.41 8.81
CA VAL A 104 -8.25 -6.39 7.43
C VAL A 104 -8.43 -4.97 6.88
N LEU A 105 -7.37 -4.35 6.38
CA LEU A 105 -7.41 -3.03 5.74
C LEU A 105 -7.67 -3.15 4.24
N ASP A 106 -7.02 -4.10 3.59
CA ASP A 106 -7.10 -4.34 2.16
C ASP A 106 -7.39 -5.83 1.91
N MET A 107 -8.51 -6.11 1.26
CA MET A 107 -8.90 -7.48 0.93
C MET A 107 -7.97 -8.12 -0.10
N ASP A 108 -7.34 -7.34 -0.98
CA ASP A 108 -6.44 -7.85 -1.99
C ASP A 108 -5.10 -8.27 -1.37
N PHE A 109 -4.63 -7.51 -0.37
CA PHE A 109 -3.51 -7.93 0.47
C PHE A 109 -3.84 -9.25 1.19
N ALA A 110 -4.98 -9.33 1.88
CA ALA A 110 -5.37 -10.53 2.60
C ALA A 110 -5.44 -11.76 1.68
N ARG A 111 -6.05 -11.62 0.51
CA ARG A 111 -6.15 -12.68 -0.50
C ARG A 111 -4.78 -13.08 -1.06
N THR A 112 -3.89 -12.11 -1.25
CA THR A 112 -2.51 -12.38 -1.70
C THR A 112 -1.80 -13.28 -0.69
N LEU A 113 -1.95 -13.02 0.61
CA LEU A 113 -1.36 -13.86 1.65
C LEU A 113 -1.95 -15.28 1.67
N VAL A 114 -3.28 -15.42 1.56
CA VAL A 114 -3.96 -16.72 1.52
C VAL A 114 -3.44 -17.58 0.37
N ARG A 115 -3.22 -16.98 -0.79
CA ARG A 115 -2.88 -17.71 -2.02
C ARG A 115 -1.41 -17.97 -2.22
N ASN A 116 -0.56 -17.23 -1.51
CA ASN A 116 0.88 -17.37 -1.59
C ASN A 116 1.46 -17.73 -0.22
N PRO A 117 1.20 -18.94 0.31
CA PRO A 117 1.67 -19.33 1.64
C PRO A 117 3.20 -19.40 1.73
N ALA A 118 3.89 -19.51 0.59
CA ALA A 118 5.34 -19.58 0.49
C ALA A 118 6.05 -18.21 0.51
N LEU A 119 5.31 -17.08 0.60
CA LEU A 119 5.93 -15.76 0.72
C LEU A 119 6.78 -15.67 1.99
N SER A 120 7.98 -15.13 1.85
CA SER A 120 8.82 -14.81 3.00
C SER A 120 8.19 -13.67 3.82
N LEU A 121 8.60 -13.55 5.09
CA LEU A 121 8.10 -12.46 5.93
C LEU A 121 8.50 -11.09 5.40
N GLU A 122 9.69 -10.96 4.82
CA GLU A 122 10.16 -9.74 4.15
C GLU A 122 9.25 -9.34 2.99
N GLU A 123 8.89 -10.29 2.12
CA GLU A 123 7.98 -10.04 1.00
C GLU A 123 6.61 -9.58 1.46
N ILE A 124 6.12 -10.15 2.55
CA ILE A 124 4.85 -9.75 3.15
C ILE A 124 4.93 -8.32 3.70
N ILE A 125 6.06 -7.92 4.30
CA ILE A 125 6.27 -6.55 4.77
C ILE A 125 6.34 -5.57 3.60
N MET A 126 7.01 -5.93 2.50
CA MET A 126 7.02 -5.10 1.28
C MET A 126 5.61 -4.93 0.70
N LEU A 127 4.83 -6.01 0.63
CA LEU A 127 3.43 -5.95 0.17
C LEU A 127 2.55 -5.13 1.14
N ASP A 128 2.77 -5.22 2.44
CA ASP A 128 2.08 -4.41 3.45
C ASP A 128 2.36 -2.91 3.28
N ARG A 129 3.60 -2.54 2.91
CA ARG A 129 3.94 -1.14 2.58
C ARG A 129 3.13 -0.62 1.39
N ILE A 130 2.83 -1.47 0.40
CA ILE A 130 2.01 -1.08 -0.75
C ILE A 130 0.57 -0.80 -0.34
N GLN A 131 -0.09 -1.67 0.44
CA GLN A 131 -1.44 -1.41 0.91
C GLN A 131 -1.52 -0.15 1.79
N LYS A 132 -0.46 0.17 2.52
CA LYS A 132 -0.34 1.38 3.36
C LYS A 132 0.16 2.60 2.58
N LYS A 133 0.36 2.49 1.26
CA LYS A 133 0.88 3.56 0.37
C LYS A 133 2.22 4.12 0.83
N ARG A 134 3.08 3.27 1.40
CA ARG A 134 4.44 3.63 1.81
C ARG A 134 5.43 3.39 0.68
N GLU A 135 6.52 4.12 0.72
CA GLU A 135 7.58 4.00 -0.27
C GLU A 135 8.32 2.66 -0.14
N LEU A 136 8.72 2.14 -1.29
CA LEU A 136 9.62 1.00 -1.44
C LEU A 136 10.90 1.46 -2.12
N SER A 137 12.02 0.82 -1.81
CA SER A 137 13.27 0.97 -2.55
C SER A 137 13.16 0.38 -3.96
N ASP A 138 14.04 0.79 -4.86
CA ASP A 138 14.02 0.28 -6.23
C ASP A 138 14.35 -1.23 -6.29
N GLU A 139 15.17 -1.73 -5.35
CA GLU A 139 15.49 -3.15 -5.19
C GLU A 139 14.26 -3.96 -4.73
N GLU A 140 13.52 -3.46 -3.75
CA GLU A 140 12.28 -4.07 -3.26
C GLU A 140 11.23 -4.13 -4.37
N ILE A 141 11.08 -3.04 -5.12
CA ILE A 141 10.17 -2.97 -6.27
C ILE A 141 10.55 -4.02 -7.33
N LYS A 142 11.84 -4.12 -7.65
CA LYS A 142 12.34 -5.10 -8.61
C LYS A 142 12.03 -6.53 -8.14
N ARG A 143 12.35 -6.86 -6.89
CA ARG A 143 12.10 -8.18 -6.29
C ARG A 143 10.62 -8.59 -6.37
N LEU A 144 9.71 -7.66 -6.04
CA LEU A 144 8.27 -7.93 -6.10
C LEU A 144 7.75 -8.07 -7.55
N LYS A 145 8.30 -7.31 -8.49
CA LYS A 145 7.96 -7.40 -9.93
C LYS A 145 8.47 -8.69 -10.57
N ASP A 146 9.70 -9.10 -10.25
CA ASP A 146 10.30 -10.34 -10.77
C ASP A 146 9.48 -11.57 -10.34
N LYS A 147 8.83 -11.50 -9.18
CA LYS A 147 7.88 -12.51 -8.69
C LYS A 147 6.43 -12.31 -9.17
N ALA A 148 6.20 -11.32 -10.04
CA ALA A 148 4.86 -10.96 -10.53
C ALA A 148 3.83 -10.74 -9.39
N LEU A 149 4.26 -10.19 -8.26
CA LEU A 149 3.39 -9.89 -7.11
C LEU A 149 2.73 -8.52 -7.23
N ILE A 150 3.39 -7.59 -7.93
CA ILE A 150 2.91 -6.22 -8.11
C ILE A 150 3.04 -5.75 -9.54
N GLU A 151 2.19 -4.80 -9.90
CA GLU A 151 2.22 -4.07 -11.18
C GLU A 151 2.10 -2.57 -10.93
N GLY A 152 2.32 -1.77 -11.99
CA GLY A 152 2.25 -0.33 -11.92
C GLY A 152 3.63 0.34 -11.91
N ARG A 153 3.62 1.65 -11.66
CA ARG A 153 4.81 2.51 -11.59
C ARG A 153 4.77 3.37 -10.33
N LYS A 154 5.94 3.71 -9.80
CA LYS A 154 6.09 4.61 -8.65
C LYS A 154 5.34 5.94 -8.88
N PRO A 155 4.56 6.43 -7.94
CA PRO A 155 4.31 5.87 -6.61
C PRO A 155 3.12 4.86 -6.57
N ASN A 156 2.43 4.60 -7.66
CA ASN A 156 1.17 3.87 -7.71
C ASN A 156 1.40 2.41 -8.11
N PHE A 157 1.59 1.56 -7.11
CA PHE A 157 1.62 0.12 -7.26
C PHE A 157 0.29 -0.51 -6.85
N HIS A 158 -0.03 -1.65 -7.46
CA HIS A 158 -1.16 -2.48 -7.13
C HIS A 158 -0.79 -3.96 -7.30
N PHE A 159 -1.56 -4.85 -6.71
CA PHE A 159 -1.33 -6.28 -6.82
C PHE A 159 -1.56 -6.77 -8.25
N SER A 160 -0.77 -7.77 -8.69
CA SER A 160 -0.74 -8.17 -10.11
C SER A 160 -2.01 -8.88 -10.58
N LEU A 161 -2.27 -8.85 -11.90
CA LEU A 161 -3.41 -9.50 -12.54
C LEU A 161 -3.44 -11.02 -12.28
N GLY A 162 -2.27 -11.67 -12.26
CA GLY A 162 -2.19 -13.10 -11.98
C GLY A 162 -2.78 -13.50 -10.63
N ILE A 163 -2.73 -12.61 -9.65
CA ILE A 163 -3.39 -12.76 -8.34
C ILE A 163 -4.88 -12.43 -8.47
N ALA A 164 -5.22 -11.32 -9.14
CA ALA A 164 -6.60 -10.88 -9.32
C ALA A 164 -7.46 -11.89 -10.11
N GLU A 165 -6.91 -12.48 -11.18
CA GLU A 165 -7.61 -13.55 -11.93
C GLU A 165 -7.88 -14.79 -11.09
N LYS A 166 -6.89 -15.22 -10.30
CA LYS A 166 -7.04 -16.34 -9.37
C LYS A 166 -8.08 -16.07 -8.26
N THR A 167 -8.42 -14.78 -8.02
CA THR A 167 -9.33 -14.37 -6.94
C THR A 167 -10.75 -14.06 -7.40
N ASN A 168 -11.10 -14.21 -8.68
CA ASN A 168 -12.34 -13.70 -9.27
C ASN A 168 -12.52 -12.16 -9.15
N GLN A 169 -11.41 -11.41 -9.06
CA GLN A 169 -11.41 -9.97 -8.86
C GLN A 169 -11.06 -9.17 -10.10
N LYS A 170 -11.39 -9.69 -11.26
CA LYS A 170 -11.14 -9.00 -12.52
C LYS A 170 -11.72 -7.58 -12.53
N ALA A 171 -12.88 -7.38 -11.89
CA ALA A 171 -13.53 -6.07 -11.79
C ALA A 171 -12.73 -5.08 -10.93
N ASP A 172 -12.27 -5.50 -9.73
CA ASP A 172 -11.49 -4.65 -8.82
C ASP A 172 -10.09 -4.37 -9.41
N TYR A 173 -9.50 -5.35 -10.07
CA TYR A 173 -8.25 -5.16 -10.79
C TYR A 173 -8.38 -4.11 -11.92
N ILE A 174 -9.44 -4.19 -12.71
CA ILE A 174 -9.72 -3.21 -13.77
C ILE A 174 -9.94 -1.82 -13.15
N LYS A 175 -10.67 -1.73 -12.03
CA LYS A 175 -10.92 -0.48 -11.31
C LYS A 175 -9.65 0.17 -10.77
N ASN A 176 -8.64 -0.62 -10.40
CA ASN A 176 -7.35 -0.12 -9.90
C ASN A 176 -6.34 0.19 -11.02
N ARG A 177 -6.28 -0.64 -12.05
CA ARG A 177 -5.37 -0.46 -13.19
C ARG A 177 -5.96 0.46 -14.27
N GLY A 178 -7.28 0.47 -14.42
CA GLY A 178 -8.00 1.08 -15.53
C GLY A 178 -7.94 0.23 -16.81
N PHE A 179 -8.65 0.70 -17.79
CA PHE A 179 -8.65 0.11 -19.13
C PHE A 179 -7.40 0.56 -19.91
N LYS A 180 -7.10 -0.14 -21.01
CA LYS A 180 -6.11 0.33 -21.98
C LYS A 180 -6.59 1.65 -22.60
N ASP A 181 -5.67 2.53 -22.99
CA ASP A 181 -5.99 3.82 -23.62
C ASP A 181 -6.93 3.67 -24.82
N GLN A 182 -6.80 2.58 -25.56
CA GLN A 182 -7.69 2.28 -26.69
C GLN A 182 -9.15 2.17 -26.27
N HIS A 183 -9.44 1.51 -25.17
CA HIS A 183 -10.82 1.39 -24.68
C HIS A 183 -11.47 2.75 -24.38
N TYR A 184 -10.74 3.65 -23.72
CA TYR A 184 -11.23 5.02 -23.48
C TYR A 184 -11.44 5.79 -24.78
N LYS A 185 -10.57 5.61 -25.77
CA LYS A 185 -10.71 6.21 -27.09
C LYS A 185 -11.96 5.70 -27.80
N ASP A 186 -12.20 4.39 -27.77
CA ASP A 186 -13.36 3.76 -28.37
C ASP A 186 -14.67 4.29 -27.75
N MET A 187 -14.72 4.44 -26.44
CA MET A 187 -15.87 5.05 -25.74
C MET A 187 -16.14 6.49 -26.19
N VAL A 188 -15.10 7.31 -26.34
CA VAL A 188 -15.25 8.69 -26.84
C VAL A 188 -15.75 8.71 -28.29
N LEU A 189 -15.25 7.81 -29.13
CA LEU A 189 -15.70 7.69 -30.51
C LEU A 189 -17.16 7.24 -30.60
N GLU A 190 -17.55 6.24 -29.84
CA GLU A 190 -18.93 5.76 -29.75
C GLU A 190 -19.89 6.85 -29.27
N PHE A 191 -19.48 7.65 -28.27
CA PHE A 191 -20.25 8.81 -27.82
C PHE A 191 -20.43 9.84 -28.94
N ILE A 192 -19.35 10.18 -29.67
CA ILE A 192 -19.41 11.13 -30.78
C ILE A 192 -20.27 10.57 -31.93
N ASP A 193 -20.18 9.28 -32.22
CA ASP A 193 -20.99 8.63 -33.24
C ASP A 193 -22.50 8.67 -32.89
N THR A 194 -22.81 8.52 -31.61
CA THR A 194 -24.22 8.52 -31.13
C THR A 194 -24.81 9.93 -31.08
N TYR A 195 -24.03 10.92 -30.62
CA TYR A 195 -24.51 12.27 -30.34
C TYR A 195 -24.04 13.33 -31.35
N GLY A 196 -23.24 12.93 -32.35
CA GLY A 196 -22.67 13.81 -33.38
C GLY A 196 -21.47 14.64 -32.97
N SER A 197 -21.33 14.92 -31.66
CA SER A 197 -20.20 15.68 -31.13
C SER A 197 -20.03 15.46 -29.61
N ALA A 198 -18.86 15.82 -29.07
CA ALA A 198 -18.61 15.82 -27.63
C ALA A 198 -17.89 17.10 -27.20
N SER A 199 -18.36 17.75 -26.15
CA SER A 199 -17.66 18.83 -25.47
C SER A 199 -16.58 18.27 -24.53
N LYS A 200 -15.73 19.16 -24.00
CA LYS A 200 -14.75 18.76 -22.96
C LYS A 200 -15.45 18.19 -21.72
N ASP A 201 -16.53 18.80 -21.30
CA ASP A 201 -17.30 18.38 -20.12
C ASP A 201 -17.98 17.01 -20.34
N ASP A 202 -18.44 16.72 -21.56
CA ASP A 202 -19.02 15.42 -21.88
C ASP A 202 -17.96 14.31 -21.80
N ILE A 203 -16.75 14.58 -22.35
CA ILE A 203 -15.64 13.63 -22.29
C ILE A 203 -15.17 13.44 -20.85
N ASP A 204 -15.09 14.52 -20.05
CA ASP A 204 -14.73 14.43 -18.64
C ASP A 204 -15.73 13.57 -17.86
N LYS A 205 -17.03 13.81 -18.01
CA LYS A 205 -18.09 12.99 -17.37
C LYS A 205 -18.04 11.53 -17.82
N LEU A 206 -17.73 11.28 -19.09
CA LEU A 206 -17.65 9.93 -19.63
C LEU A 206 -16.44 9.15 -19.09
N ILE A 207 -15.31 9.82 -18.85
CA ILE A 207 -14.03 9.15 -18.61
C ILE A 207 -13.57 9.22 -17.14
N LEU A 208 -13.77 10.35 -16.42
CA LEU A 208 -13.17 10.56 -15.10
C LEU A 208 -13.58 9.50 -14.07
N ASP A 209 -14.85 9.08 -14.07
CA ASP A 209 -15.39 8.13 -13.09
C ASP A 209 -14.89 6.70 -13.31
N ILE A 210 -14.46 6.37 -14.54
CA ILE A 210 -13.96 5.05 -14.91
C ILE A 210 -12.42 4.97 -14.93
N LEU A 211 -11.73 6.11 -14.70
CA LEU A 211 -10.29 6.11 -14.53
C LEU A 211 -9.88 5.44 -13.21
N PRO A 212 -8.68 4.85 -13.16
CA PRO A 212 -8.20 4.18 -11.96
C PRO A 212 -8.27 5.04 -10.71
N ASN A 213 -8.74 4.44 -9.61
CA ASN A 213 -8.79 5.11 -8.30
C ASN A 213 -7.42 5.45 -7.71
N VAL A 214 -6.36 4.83 -8.23
CA VAL A 214 -4.96 5.13 -7.85
C VAL A 214 -4.48 6.48 -8.39
N LEU A 215 -5.19 7.10 -9.33
CA LEU A 215 -4.87 8.41 -9.87
C LEU A 215 -5.55 9.50 -9.04
N ASP A 216 -4.80 10.53 -8.68
CA ASP A 216 -5.36 11.75 -8.11
C ASP A 216 -6.13 12.57 -9.18
N GLU A 217 -6.94 13.56 -8.76
CA GLU A 217 -7.77 14.37 -9.66
C GLU A 217 -6.94 15.10 -10.74
N LYS A 218 -5.74 15.57 -10.40
CA LYS A 218 -4.82 16.21 -11.36
C LYS A 218 -4.28 15.20 -12.38
N GLN A 219 -3.94 14.00 -11.94
CA GLN A 219 -3.49 12.92 -12.80
C GLN A 219 -4.60 12.44 -13.73
N LYS A 220 -5.83 12.30 -13.23
CA LYS A 220 -7.02 11.97 -14.03
C LYS A 220 -7.26 13.02 -15.12
N GLY A 221 -7.27 14.31 -14.75
CA GLY A 221 -7.42 15.41 -15.71
C GLY A 221 -6.32 15.43 -16.78
N ASN A 222 -5.07 15.16 -16.41
CA ASN A 222 -3.96 15.04 -17.35
C ASN A 222 -4.13 13.83 -18.28
N LYS A 223 -4.62 12.69 -17.76
CA LYS A 223 -4.89 11.50 -18.55
C LYS A 223 -5.92 11.77 -19.64
N VAL A 224 -7.05 12.41 -19.30
CA VAL A 224 -8.09 12.79 -20.27
C VAL A 224 -7.53 13.76 -21.32
N ARG A 225 -6.76 14.76 -20.90
CA ARG A 225 -6.11 15.70 -21.83
C ARG A 225 -5.19 15.00 -22.84
N ASN A 226 -4.35 14.09 -22.35
CA ASN A 226 -3.44 13.32 -23.18
C ASN A 226 -4.18 12.38 -24.14
N LEU A 227 -5.30 11.81 -23.70
CA LEU A 227 -6.16 10.97 -24.54
C LEU A 227 -6.74 11.78 -25.71
N ILE A 228 -7.34 12.93 -25.43
CA ILE A 228 -7.91 13.84 -26.47
C ILE A 228 -6.79 14.30 -27.41
N TYR A 229 -5.61 14.66 -26.90
CA TYR A 229 -4.47 15.04 -27.72
C TYR A 229 -4.04 13.91 -28.65
N SER A 230 -3.94 12.68 -28.13
CA SER A 230 -3.61 11.51 -28.94
C SER A 230 -4.63 11.31 -30.07
N MET A 231 -5.92 11.30 -29.73
CA MET A 231 -7.02 11.12 -30.70
C MET A 231 -7.04 12.20 -31.78
N SER A 232 -6.76 13.46 -31.42
CA SER A 232 -6.79 14.59 -32.35
C SER A 232 -5.51 14.72 -33.21
N LYS A 233 -4.34 14.54 -32.61
CA LYS A 233 -3.05 14.85 -33.27
C LYS A 233 -2.32 13.63 -33.82
N ARG A 234 -2.38 12.49 -33.13
CA ARG A 234 -1.68 11.27 -33.53
C ARG A 234 -2.56 10.36 -34.36
N ASP A 235 -3.73 10.02 -33.82
CA ASP A 235 -4.66 9.08 -34.44
C ASP A 235 -5.49 9.75 -35.53
N LYS A 236 -5.62 11.08 -35.48
CA LYS A 236 -6.45 11.89 -36.37
C LYS A 236 -7.90 11.37 -36.47
N ALA A 237 -8.42 10.86 -35.33
CA ALA A 237 -9.74 10.27 -35.26
C ALA A 237 -10.82 11.30 -34.95
N ILE A 238 -10.46 12.42 -34.30
CA ILE A 238 -11.38 13.51 -33.95
C ILE A 238 -10.80 14.87 -34.34
N LEU A 239 -11.72 15.82 -34.65
CA LEU A 239 -11.38 17.20 -34.98
C LEU A 239 -12.15 18.17 -34.07
N ASN A 240 -11.45 19.21 -33.57
CA ASN A 240 -12.11 20.27 -32.83
C ASN A 240 -12.74 21.29 -33.80
N ARG A 241 -14.07 21.43 -33.77
CA ARG A 241 -14.83 22.47 -34.47
C ARG A 241 -15.23 23.65 -33.56
N GLY A 242 -14.97 23.54 -32.27
CA GLY A 242 -15.17 24.63 -31.33
C GLY A 242 -13.98 25.59 -31.23
N THR A 243 -14.05 26.50 -30.28
CA THR A 243 -12.94 27.41 -29.95
C THR A 243 -11.92 26.75 -29.02
N ILE A 244 -10.77 27.39 -28.81
CA ILE A 244 -9.78 26.93 -27.83
C ILE A 244 -10.37 26.91 -26.41
N ARG A 245 -11.23 27.87 -26.07
CA ARG A 245 -11.86 27.96 -24.74
C ARG A 245 -13.08 27.05 -24.56
N LYS A 246 -13.78 26.73 -25.65
CA LYS A 246 -14.94 25.84 -25.67
C LYS A 246 -14.78 24.82 -26.82
N PRO A 247 -13.93 23.80 -26.65
CA PRO A 247 -13.71 22.80 -27.67
C PRO A 247 -14.93 21.91 -27.83
N VAL A 248 -15.24 21.56 -29.07
CA VAL A 248 -16.28 20.62 -29.45
C VAL A 248 -15.67 19.66 -30.47
N TRP A 249 -15.61 18.41 -30.10
CA TRP A 249 -14.96 17.37 -30.90
C TRP A 249 -15.97 16.64 -31.75
N ILE A 250 -15.63 16.41 -33.00
CA ILE A 250 -16.38 15.59 -33.95
C ILE A 250 -15.48 14.49 -34.50
N ARG A 251 -16.08 13.42 -34.99
CA ARG A 251 -15.34 12.36 -35.67
C ARG A 251 -14.85 12.83 -37.04
N ILE A 252 -13.64 12.42 -37.40
CA ILE A 252 -13.12 12.55 -38.77
C ILE A 252 -13.55 11.28 -39.52
N THR A 253 -14.37 11.44 -40.52
CA THR A 253 -14.76 10.38 -41.48
C THR A 253 -13.64 10.15 -42.50
#